data_6fa11654b60df22c587c354127b31f03
#
_entry.id   6fa11654b60df22c587c354127b31f03
#
_cell.length_a   1.000
_cell.length_b   1.000
_cell.length_c   1.000
_cell.angle_alpha   90.00
_cell.angle_beta   90.00
_cell.angle_gamma   90.00
#
_symmetry.space_group_name_H-M   'P 1'
#
loop_
_entity.id
_entity.type
_entity.pdbx_description
1 polymer ?
#
loop_
_entity_poly.entity_id
_entity_poly.type
_entity_poly.pdbx_seq_one_letter_code
_entity_poly.pdbx_strand_id
1 'polypeptide(L)'
;MIRTVRSVLLSFTHKRALSTSSNRISYPAYGGSSSTANTTATEHFRTTQTIDEFRKEWDHLDKGGREKETTQGLPHEICLAGRVVSKREASKKLYFIDIESNGSRIQVMSDERHFEGQGTATIATTTTDTTTGAFQHFRSCHKELQRGDIIGVSGFPAKSNKGELSIIPRHLHWLAPCLRDLPAPGDPPPQDPNVRFRQRSMDLISNPTAKHILQVRFKVLSLMRRYLESKDFVEAETPILNVNAGGAAAKPFTTSSLALGSNAPPLHLRIAPELHLKQLVIGGFDRVFEIGKVFRNEGIDSTHNPEFTTCEFYQAYAEYNDVMTMTEDMLSSLEVGVRNSVVPLGEEETTRPFLFAHRPFKRLSVYDELENILNVTLPPPDELEDLQSSIILQDICNSSSNAIQLPKLPQEHTQFSVPQLLDHMIGTLIEPSCIEPTFLCDHPAIMSPLAKNHRARPGLTERFELFVNGKELCNAYSELNDPELQRARFDSQLSMRLLYNDVECHGKDEEFCESLMYGLPPTAGWGIGIDRLVMLLTDQQHIREVLPFPLLKPEER
;
A
#
# COMPACT_ATOMS: atom_id res chain seq x y z
N MET A 1 39.38 13.05 20.29
CA MET A 1 38.06 13.31 19.73
C MET A 1 37.19 12.06 19.73
N ILE A 2 37.20 11.24 20.81
CA ILE A 2 36.47 9.97 20.96
C ILE A 2 35.74 9.89 22.33
N ARG A 3 35.44 11.02 22.95
CA ARG A 3 34.78 11.04 24.28
C ARG A 3 33.41 11.72 24.35
N THR A 4 32.83 12.22 23.23
CA THR A 4 31.61 13.03 23.28
C THR A 4 30.37 12.37 22.64
N VAL A 5 30.46 11.12 22.15
CA VAL A 5 29.34 10.42 21.51
C VAL A 5 28.54 9.53 22.48
N ARG A 6 28.92 9.50 23.77
CA ARG A 6 28.27 8.63 24.77
C ARG A 6 27.13 9.25 25.57
N SER A 7 26.82 10.53 25.41
CA SER A 7 25.86 11.22 26.31
C SER A 7 24.48 11.54 25.72
N VAL A 8 24.23 11.33 24.42
CA VAL A 8 22.91 11.64 23.81
C VAL A 8 22.06 10.38 23.59
N LEU A 9 22.63 9.20 23.69
CA LEU A 9 21.89 7.92 23.59
C LEU A 9 21.27 7.45 24.93
N LEU A 10 21.30 8.26 25.98
CA LEU A 10 20.92 7.87 27.35
C LEU A 10 19.64 8.49 27.90
N SER A 11 18.85 9.23 27.12
CA SER A 11 17.64 9.86 27.65
C SER A 11 16.31 9.19 27.31
N PHE A 12 16.29 8.10 26.53
CA PHE A 12 15.07 7.33 26.22
C PHE A 12 15.14 5.83 26.55
N THR A 13 16.07 5.44 27.38
CA THR A 13 16.07 4.09 27.92
C THR A 13 15.77 4.14 29.40
N HIS A 14 14.48 4.11 29.77
CA HIS A 14 14.15 3.48 31.06
C HIS A 14 14.58 2.03 30.90
N LYS A 15 15.79 1.76 31.34
CA LYS A 15 16.32 0.42 31.45
C LYS A 15 15.35 -0.37 32.32
N ARG A 16 14.63 -1.33 31.75
CA ARG A 16 14.32 -2.53 32.52
C ARG A 16 15.66 -2.99 33.08
N ALA A 17 15.89 -2.76 34.36
CA ALA A 17 17.09 -3.25 35.01
C ALA A 17 17.09 -4.75 34.78
N LEU A 18 17.98 -5.24 33.92
CA LEU A 18 18.38 -6.62 33.90
C LEU A 18 18.94 -6.84 35.29
N SER A 19 18.11 -7.38 36.19
CA SER A 19 18.59 -7.85 37.46
C SER A 19 19.67 -8.86 37.15
N THR A 20 20.85 -8.64 37.67
CA THR A 20 22.02 -9.51 37.53
C THR A 20 21.86 -10.80 38.34
N SER A 21 20.67 -11.39 38.33
CA SER A 21 20.46 -12.79 38.69
C SER A 21 20.45 -13.58 37.39
N SER A 22 21.34 -14.52 37.26
CA SER A 22 21.71 -15.36 36.12
C SER A 22 20.60 -16.27 35.56
N ASN A 23 19.36 -15.78 35.49
CA ASN A 23 18.30 -16.40 34.72
C ASN A 23 18.19 -15.67 33.38
N ARG A 24 19.07 -16.04 32.44
CA ARG A 24 18.85 -15.73 31.03
C ARG A 24 17.49 -16.33 30.66
N ILE A 25 16.53 -15.48 30.25
CA ILE A 25 15.36 -15.92 29.51
C ILE A 25 15.89 -16.58 28.24
N SER A 26 15.96 -17.91 28.25
CA SER A 26 16.29 -18.65 27.04
C SER A 26 15.07 -18.56 26.13
N TYR A 27 15.22 -17.90 24.98
CA TYR A 27 14.25 -18.08 23.91
C TYR A 27 14.12 -19.58 23.66
N PRO A 28 12.89 -20.11 23.48
CA PRO A 28 12.74 -21.48 23.00
C PRO A 28 13.54 -21.58 21.69
N ALA A 29 14.54 -22.45 21.66
CA ALA A 29 15.44 -22.57 20.54
C ALA A 29 14.66 -23.01 19.30
N TYR A 30 14.50 -22.12 18.33
CA TYR A 30 14.14 -22.49 16.98
C TYR A 30 15.33 -23.23 16.38
N GLY A 31 15.21 -24.56 16.27
CA GLY A 31 16.00 -25.41 15.41
C GLY A 31 17.51 -25.13 15.36
N GLY A 32 18.25 -25.48 16.41
CA GLY A 32 19.72 -25.57 16.40
C GLY A 32 20.13 -27.01 16.66
N SER A 33 20.71 -27.67 15.64
CA SER A 33 21.32 -29.00 15.78
C SER A 33 22.51 -28.95 16.74
N SER A 34 22.38 -29.51 17.92
CA SER A 34 23.51 -30.03 18.67
C SER A 34 23.18 -31.46 19.11
N SER A 35 23.97 -32.36 18.57
CA SER A 35 24.01 -33.79 18.90
C SER A 35 24.31 -33.99 20.37
N THR A 36 23.36 -34.44 21.16
CA THR A 36 23.52 -35.50 22.18
C THR A 36 22.16 -35.80 22.81
N ALA A 37 21.72 -37.02 22.63
CA ALA A 37 20.86 -37.88 23.45
C ALA A 37 19.51 -37.32 23.97
N ASN A 38 18.43 -37.94 23.48
CA ASN A 38 17.11 -38.10 24.14
C ASN A 38 16.44 -36.81 24.67
N THR A 39 16.02 -35.91 23.78
CA THR A 39 14.96 -34.95 24.06
C THR A 39 13.78 -35.27 23.14
N THR A 40 12.68 -35.71 23.74
CA THR A 40 11.35 -35.70 23.13
C THR A 40 11.16 -34.36 22.43
N ALA A 41 10.85 -34.39 21.14
CA ALA A 41 10.61 -33.21 20.31
C ALA A 41 9.66 -32.27 21.06
N THR A 42 10.11 -31.04 21.32
CA THR A 42 9.25 -29.97 21.86
C THR A 42 8.19 -29.70 20.82
N GLU A 43 6.94 -30.13 21.08
CA GLU A 43 5.81 -29.84 20.21
C GLU A 43 5.68 -28.31 20.08
N HIS A 44 5.76 -27.83 18.83
CA HIS A 44 5.54 -26.42 18.54
C HIS A 44 4.07 -26.07 18.83
N PHE A 45 3.81 -24.98 19.55
CA PHE A 45 2.46 -24.49 19.77
C PHE A 45 1.80 -24.19 18.42
N ARG A 46 0.64 -24.78 18.18
CA ARG A 46 -0.19 -24.56 16.99
C ARG A 46 -1.58 -24.10 17.42
N THR A 47 -2.09 -23.09 16.73
CA THR A 47 -3.48 -22.66 16.89
C THR A 47 -4.40 -23.65 16.17
N THR A 48 -5.53 -23.98 16.78
CA THR A 48 -6.60 -24.77 16.15
C THR A 48 -7.51 -23.91 15.29
N GLN A 49 -7.63 -22.62 15.65
CA GLN A 49 -8.47 -21.63 14.97
C GLN A 49 -8.00 -20.21 15.31
N THR A 50 -8.50 -19.23 14.55
CA THR A 50 -8.29 -17.81 14.82
C THR A 50 -9.21 -17.32 15.95
N ILE A 51 -8.89 -16.16 16.56
CA ILE A 51 -9.78 -15.52 17.55
C ILE A 51 -11.14 -15.15 16.92
N ASP A 52 -11.16 -14.75 15.64
CA ASP A 52 -12.39 -14.40 14.94
C ASP A 52 -13.30 -15.62 14.72
N GLU A 53 -12.72 -16.76 14.28
CA GLU A 53 -13.45 -18.04 14.15
C GLU A 53 -13.99 -18.51 15.50
N PHE A 54 -13.16 -18.43 16.55
CA PHE A 54 -13.60 -18.74 17.91
C PHE A 54 -14.80 -17.90 18.34
N ARG A 55 -14.76 -16.58 18.09
CA ARG A 55 -15.87 -15.68 18.43
C ARG A 55 -17.15 -16.04 17.68
N LYS A 56 -17.06 -16.33 16.37
CA LYS A 56 -18.22 -16.72 15.56
C LYS A 56 -18.83 -18.04 16.00
N GLU A 57 -17.98 -18.99 16.37
CA GLU A 57 -18.41 -20.33 16.80
C GLU A 57 -19.06 -20.31 18.19
N TRP A 58 -18.53 -19.54 19.14
CA TRP A 58 -18.89 -19.64 20.56
C TRP A 58 -19.68 -18.46 21.12
N ASP A 59 -20.04 -17.46 20.31
CA ASP A 59 -20.80 -16.30 20.81
C ASP A 59 -22.23 -16.65 21.25
N HIS A 60 -22.73 -17.80 20.87
CA HIS A 60 -24.04 -18.31 21.29
C HIS A 60 -24.12 -18.77 22.75
N LEU A 61 -22.99 -18.91 23.46
CA LEU A 61 -22.98 -19.35 24.84
C LEU A 61 -23.77 -18.38 25.76
N ASP A 62 -24.50 -18.95 26.74
CA ASP A 62 -25.21 -18.17 27.74
C ASP A 62 -24.26 -17.55 28.77
N LYS A 63 -24.70 -16.47 29.43
CA LYS A 63 -23.95 -15.82 30.53
C LYS A 63 -23.64 -16.82 31.65
N GLY A 64 -22.38 -16.91 32.03
CA GLY A 64 -21.90 -17.91 32.99
C GLY A 64 -21.84 -19.32 32.44
N GLY A 65 -22.22 -19.50 31.17
CA GLY A 65 -22.16 -20.76 30.45
C GLY A 65 -20.73 -21.22 30.20
N ARG A 66 -20.56 -22.51 30.23
CA ARG A 66 -19.32 -23.20 29.87
C ARG A 66 -19.73 -24.37 29.00
N GLU A 67 -18.95 -24.71 28.03
CA GLU A 67 -19.16 -25.99 27.38
C GLU A 67 -18.83 -27.09 28.38
N LYS A 68 -19.84 -27.87 28.73
CA LYS A 68 -19.68 -28.97 29.67
C LYS A 68 -18.90 -30.07 28.96
N GLU A 69 -17.95 -30.66 29.68
CA GLU A 69 -17.34 -31.92 29.27
C GLU A 69 -18.46 -32.93 28.96
N THR A 70 -18.70 -33.17 27.67
CA THR A 70 -19.61 -34.23 27.28
C THR A 70 -18.93 -35.57 27.60
N THR A 71 -19.67 -36.45 28.25
CA THR A 71 -19.23 -37.79 28.68
C THR A 71 -18.79 -38.73 27.54
N GLN A 72 -18.67 -38.26 26.32
CA GLN A 72 -18.21 -38.97 25.12
C GLN A 72 -17.09 -38.26 24.40
N GLY A 73 -15.93 -38.16 25.00
CA GLY A 73 -14.73 -37.59 24.43
C GLY A 73 -14.51 -36.13 24.86
N LEU A 74 -13.32 -35.84 25.34
CA LEU A 74 -12.86 -34.49 25.63
C LEU A 74 -13.16 -33.57 24.44
N PRO A 75 -13.81 -32.39 24.64
CA PRO A 75 -13.87 -31.40 23.58
C PRO A 75 -12.43 -31.15 23.11
N HIS A 76 -12.20 -31.11 21.81
CA HIS A 76 -10.87 -30.82 21.28
C HIS A 76 -10.37 -29.53 21.95
N GLU A 77 -9.23 -29.64 22.62
CA GLU A 77 -8.62 -28.50 23.31
C GLU A 77 -8.40 -27.38 22.29
N ILE A 78 -9.04 -26.23 22.53
CA ILE A 78 -8.94 -25.08 21.64
C ILE A 78 -7.65 -24.34 21.94
N CYS A 79 -6.85 -24.16 20.91
CA CYS A 79 -5.58 -23.44 20.99
C CYS A 79 -5.69 -22.10 20.24
N LEU A 80 -5.59 -21.00 20.97
CA LEU A 80 -5.56 -19.63 20.46
C LEU A 80 -4.21 -18.99 20.72
N ALA A 81 -3.81 -18.01 19.91
CA ALA A 81 -2.62 -17.20 20.17
C ALA A 81 -2.90 -15.72 19.93
N GLY A 82 -2.22 -14.86 20.70
CA GLY A 82 -2.36 -13.42 20.53
C GLY A 82 -1.38 -12.62 21.38
N ARG A 83 -1.33 -11.33 21.10
CA ARG A 83 -0.58 -10.35 21.88
C ARG A 83 -1.40 -9.93 23.11
N VAL A 84 -0.80 -9.94 24.28
CA VAL A 84 -1.40 -9.44 25.52
C VAL A 84 -1.61 -7.93 25.40
N VAL A 85 -2.87 -7.51 25.37
CA VAL A 85 -3.28 -6.09 25.33
C VAL A 85 -3.46 -5.55 26.73
N SER A 86 -4.12 -6.32 27.59
CA SER A 86 -4.36 -5.96 28.98
C SER A 86 -4.22 -7.17 29.90
N LYS A 87 -3.89 -6.91 31.15
CA LYS A 87 -3.88 -7.92 32.21
C LYS A 87 -4.42 -7.30 33.50
N ARG A 88 -5.37 -7.97 34.13
CA ARG A 88 -5.99 -7.53 35.38
C ARG A 88 -6.06 -8.69 36.36
N GLU A 89 -5.55 -8.48 37.56
CA GLU A 89 -5.71 -9.39 38.70
C GLU A 89 -7.05 -9.08 39.40
N ALA A 90 -8.01 -10.00 39.37
CA ALA A 90 -9.26 -9.89 40.08
C ALA A 90 -9.12 -10.45 41.53
N SER A 91 -8.30 -11.48 41.67
CA SER A 91 -7.90 -12.05 42.97
C SER A 91 -6.59 -12.81 42.78
N LYS A 92 -6.02 -13.27 43.91
CA LYS A 92 -4.81 -14.12 43.88
C LYS A 92 -4.97 -15.41 43.07
N LYS A 93 -6.22 -15.79 42.73
CA LYS A 93 -6.61 -17.03 42.04
C LYS A 93 -7.28 -16.80 40.69
N LEU A 94 -7.47 -15.54 40.26
CA LEU A 94 -8.20 -15.22 39.04
C LEU A 94 -7.58 -14.01 38.33
N TYR A 95 -7.13 -14.24 37.13
CA TYR A 95 -6.63 -13.20 36.21
C TYR A 95 -7.50 -13.12 34.96
N PHE A 96 -7.72 -11.90 34.50
CA PHE A 96 -8.30 -11.60 33.18
C PHE A 96 -7.21 -11.02 32.31
N ILE A 97 -7.01 -11.61 31.14
CA ILE A 97 -6.00 -11.21 30.19
C ILE A 97 -6.70 -11.06 28.84
N ASP A 98 -6.61 -9.90 28.23
CA ASP A 98 -7.11 -9.71 26.88
C ASP A 98 -5.97 -9.96 25.88
N ILE A 99 -6.20 -10.85 24.94
CA ILE A 99 -5.26 -11.11 23.84
C ILE A 99 -5.88 -10.67 22.52
N GLU A 100 -5.04 -10.16 21.64
CA GLU A 100 -5.44 -9.70 20.30
C GLU A 100 -4.61 -10.39 19.23
N SER A 101 -5.28 -10.83 18.17
CA SER A 101 -4.65 -11.32 16.94
C SER A 101 -5.48 -10.87 15.74
N ASN A 102 -4.82 -10.33 14.73
CA ASN A 102 -5.43 -9.85 13.49
C ASN A 102 -6.65 -8.91 13.69
N GLY A 103 -6.60 -8.03 14.71
CA GLY A 103 -7.67 -7.09 15.03
C GLY A 103 -8.81 -7.65 15.87
N SER A 104 -8.88 -8.97 16.06
CA SER A 104 -9.88 -9.62 16.93
C SER A 104 -9.32 -9.82 18.34
N ARG A 105 -10.16 -9.54 19.35
CA ARG A 105 -9.80 -9.70 20.77
C ARG A 105 -10.63 -10.78 21.43
N ILE A 106 -10.01 -11.44 22.41
CA ILE A 106 -10.68 -12.40 23.27
C ILE A 106 -10.15 -12.28 24.71
N GLN A 107 -11.03 -12.45 25.66
CA GLN A 107 -10.66 -12.51 27.07
C GLN A 107 -10.16 -13.92 27.43
N VAL A 108 -9.03 -14.01 28.08
CA VAL A 108 -8.55 -15.21 28.76
C VAL A 108 -8.91 -15.08 30.23
N MET A 109 -9.83 -15.91 30.71
CA MET A 109 -10.26 -15.97 32.11
C MET A 109 -9.46 -17.06 32.81
N SER A 110 -8.29 -16.74 33.32
CA SER A 110 -7.38 -17.70 33.96
C SER A 110 -7.73 -17.87 35.44
N ASP A 111 -8.28 -19.02 35.74
CA ASP A 111 -8.68 -19.42 37.11
C ASP A 111 -7.78 -20.57 37.58
N GLU A 112 -7.20 -20.45 38.75
CA GLU A 112 -6.30 -21.46 39.33
C GLU A 112 -6.92 -22.88 39.35
N ARG A 113 -8.24 -23.00 39.49
CA ARG A 113 -8.95 -24.29 39.55
C ARG A 113 -8.87 -25.10 38.25
N HIS A 114 -8.63 -24.43 37.13
CA HIS A 114 -8.59 -25.04 35.81
C HIS A 114 -7.20 -25.02 35.18
N PHE A 115 -6.25 -24.39 35.83
CA PHE A 115 -4.90 -24.19 35.33
C PHE A 115 -4.00 -25.38 35.65
N GLU A 116 -3.51 -26.06 34.63
CA GLU A 116 -2.65 -27.24 34.76
C GLU A 116 -1.15 -26.89 34.63
N GLY A 117 -0.81 -25.68 34.13
CA GLY A 117 0.58 -25.20 34.09
C GLY A 117 0.98 -24.48 32.82
N GLN A 118 2.30 -24.25 32.70
CA GLN A 118 2.90 -23.85 31.39
C GLN A 118 3.12 -25.09 30.55
N GLY A 119 2.59 -25.09 29.34
CA GLY A 119 2.89 -26.16 28.38
C GLY A 119 4.39 -26.22 28.08
N THR A 120 4.95 -27.36 28.40
CA THR A 120 6.32 -27.85 28.16
C THR A 120 7.44 -26.81 28.00
N ALA A 121 8.01 -26.36 29.12
CA ALA A 121 9.46 -26.29 29.31
C ALA A 121 9.68 -26.93 30.68
N THR A 122 10.12 -28.17 30.68
CA THR A 122 10.37 -28.98 31.89
C THR A 122 11.41 -28.29 32.76
N ILE A 123 10.97 -27.59 33.80
CA ILE A 123 11.83 -27.35 34.98
C ILE A 123 11.37 -28.34 36.00
N ALA A 124 12.07 -29.48 36.04
CA ALA A 124 11.93 -30.44 37.14
C ALA A 124 12.41 -29.78 38.45
N THR A 125 11.50 -29.23 39.20
CA THR A 125 11.74 -28.94 40.62
C THR A 125 11.13 -30.07 41.44
N THR A 126 12.01 -30.95 41.88
CA THR A 126 11.71 -31.95 42.90
C THR A 126 11.32 -31.26 44.21
N THR A 127 10.03 -31.03 44.42
CA THR A 127 9.48 -30.73 45.75
C THR A 127 8.14 -31.42 45.91
N THR A 128 8.04 -32.24 46.95
CA THR A 128 6.99 -33.19 47.29
C THR A 128 5.74 -32.57 47.93
N ASP A 129 5.35 -31.34 47.54
CA ASP A 129 4.12 -30.72 48.05
C ASP A 129 3.29 -30.21 46.88
N THR A 130 2.40 -31.08 46.36
CA THR A 130 1.69 -30.90 45.09
C THR A 130 0.70 -29.74 45.06
N THR A 131 0.14 -29.31 46.19
CA THR A 131 -0.88 -28.24 46.27
C THR A 131 -0.29 -26.84 46.41
N THR A 132 0.79 -26.70 47.16
CA THR A 132 1.49 -25.40 47.33
C THR A 132 2.34 -25.05 46.10
N GLY A 133 2.89 -26.05 45.42
CA GLY A 133 3.70 -25.89 44.21
C GLY A 133 2.89 -25.39 43.01
N ALA A 134 1.70 -25.92 42.78
CA ALA A 134 0.81 -25.51 41.68
C ALA A 134 0.33 -24.05 41.84
N PHE A 135 0.00 -23.62 43.04
CA PHE A 135 -0.41 -22.24 43.33
C PHE A 135 0.73 -21.24 43.19
N GLN A 136 1.92 -21.56 43.62
CA GLN A 136 3.09 -20.71 43.41
C GLN A 136 3.45 -20.61 41.95
N HIS A 137 3.31 -21.70 41.18
CA HIS A 137 3.52 -21.72 39.73
C HIS A 137 2.50 -20.87 39.01
N PHE A 138 1.20 -20.98 39.31
CA PHE A 138 0.13 -20.13 38.76
C PHE A 138 0.44 -18.63 38.96
N ARG A 139 0.76 -18.23 40.19
CA ARG A 139 1.08 -16.83 40.49
C ARG A 139 2.35 -16.33 39.83
N SER A 140 3.41 -17.13 39.77
CA SER A 140 4.66 -16.73 39.15
C SER A 140 4.48 -16.52 37.63
N CYS A 141 3.82 -17.43 36.92
CA CYS A 141 3.50 -17.29 35.52
C CYS A 141 2.75 -15.98 35.22
N HIS A 142 1.68 -15.72 35.99
CA HIS A 142 0.89 -14.51 35.75
C HIS A 142 1.61 -13.24 36.22
N LYS A 143 2.49 -13.29 37.19
CA LYS A 143 3.29 -12.14 37.61
C LYS A 143 4.31 -11.74 36.55
N GLU A 144 4.96 -12.71 35.89
CA GLU A 144 5.97 -12.51 34.88
C GLU A 144 5.38 -12.04 33.55
N LEU A 145 4.16 -12.52 33.23
CA LEU A 145 3.46 -12.12 31.99
C LEU A 145 3.21 -10.62 31.97
N GLN A 146 3.59 -9.99 30.86
CA GLN A 146 3.47 -8.55 30.69
C GLN A 146 2.67 -8.20 29.44
N ARG A 147 2.16 -6.98 29.44
CA ARG A 147 1.52 -6.40 28.27
C ARG A 147 2.52 -6.35 27.11
N GLY A 148 2.04 -6.71 25.93
CA GLY A 148 2.86 -6.82 24.73
C GLY A 148 3.44 -8.20 24.48
N ASP A 149 3.50 -9.07 25.48
CA ASP A 149 3.93 -10.45 25.30
C ASP A 149 3.00 -11.19 24.33
N ILE A 150 3.53 -12.13 23.58
CA ILE A 150 2.75 -13.01 22.71
C ILE A 150 2.61 -14.34 23.42
N ILE A 151 1.37 -14.77 23.64
CA ILE A 151 1.07 -16.02 24.32
C ILE A 151 0.17 -16.92 23.46
N GLY A 152 0.32 -18.21 23.67
CA GLY A 152 -0.61 -19.24 23.29
C GLY A 152 -1.45 -19.65 24.49
N VAL A 153 -2.68 -19.99 24.26
CA VAL A 153 -3.66 -20.41 25.26
C VAL A 153 -4.30 -21.70 24.77
N SER A 154 -4.18 -22.76 25.55
CA SER A 154 -4.89 -24.03 25.34
C SER A 154 -5.96 -24.17 26.41
N GLY A 155 -7.21 -24.34 26.01
CA GLY A 155 -8.32 -24.40 26.99
C GLY A 155 -9.68 -24.59 26.33
N PHE A 156 -10.73 -24.16 27.01
CA PHE A 156 -12.11 -24.35 26.57
C PHE A 156 -12.92 -23.04 26.60
N PRO A 157 -13.96 -22.93 25.73
CA PRO A 157 -14.77 -21.72 25.64
C PRO A 157 -15.66 -21.55 26.87
N ALA A 158 -15.86 -20.31 27.27
CA ALA A 158 -16.75 -19.92 28.33
C ALA A 158 -17.28 -18.51 28.14
N LYS A 159 -18.38 -18.17 28.76
CA LYS A 159 -18.88 -16.80 28.84
C LYS A 159 -18.91 -16.36 30.30
N SER A 160 -18.31 -15.21 30.58
CA SER A 160 -18.27 -14.67 31.94
C SER A 160 -19.68 -14.33 32.47
N ASN A 161 -19.86 -14.17 33.78
CA ASN A 161 -21.14 -13.74 34.35
C ASN A 161 -21.61 -12.37 33.85
N LYS A 162 -20.69 -11.55 33.30
CA LYS A 162 -20.99 -10.26 32.66
C LYS A 162 -21.38 -10.41 31.20
N GLY A 163 -21.27 -11.61 30.62
CA GLY A 163 -21.57 -11.90 29.22
C GLY A 163 -20.37 -11.76 28.29
N GLU A 164 -19.14 -11.59 28.79
CA GLU A 164 -17.94 -11.52 27.96
C GLU A 164 -17.50 -12.92 27.56
N LEU A 165 -17.39 -13.16 26.23
CA LEU A 165 -16.87 -14.40 25.69
C LEU A 165 -15.40 -14.54 26.06
N SER A 166 -15.02 -15.70 26.54
CA SER A 166 -13.71 -15.96 27.13
C SER A 166 -13.22 -17.36 26.78
N ILE A 167 -11.92 -17.56 26.83
CA ILE A 167 -11.30 -18.88 26.90
C ILE A 167 -10.79 -19.10 28.33
N ILE A 168 -11.10 -20.24 28.94
CA ILE A 168 -10.53 -20.67 30.24
C ILE A 168 -9.30 -21.52 29.94
N PRO A 169 -8.09 -21.06 30.26
CA PRO A 169 -6.87 -21.81 29.95
C PRO A 169 -6.70 -23.00 30.91
N ARG A 170 -6.30 -24.14 30.33
CA ARG A 170 -5.59 -25.22 31.03
C ARG A 170 -4.09 -24.93 31.03
N HIS A 171 -3.58 -24.49 29.85
CA HIS A 171 -2.17 -24.14 29.70
C HIS A 171 -2.00 -22.75 29.10
N LEU A 172 -0.99 -22.05 29.59
CA LEU A 172 -0.46 -20.81 28.96
C LEU A 172 0.94 -21.10 28.43
N HIS A 173 1.15 -20.74 27.16
CA HIS A 173 2.42 -20.89 26.49
C HIS A 173 3.01 -19.51 26.22
N TRP A 174 4.20 -19.23 26.71
CA TRP A 174 4.88 -17.98 26.42
C TRP A 174 5.61 -18.13 25.07
N LEU A 175 5.09 -17.47 24.03
CA LEU A 175 5.60 -17.62 22.67
C LEU A 175 6.71 -16.61 22.37
N ALA A 176 6.53 -15.33 22.76
CA ALA A 176 7.56 -14.31 22.63
C ALA A 176 7.39 -13.19 23.67
N PRO A 177 8.45 -12.79 24.38
CA PRO A 177 8.42 -11.65 25.29
C PRO A 177 8.43 -10.32 24.55
N CYS A 178 7.73 -9.32 25.07
CA CYS A 178 7.83 -7.95 24.64
C CYS A 178 8.91 -7.23 25.47
N LEU A 179 10.06 -6.94 24.85
CA LEU A 179 11.21 -6.34 25.53
C LEU A 179 11.19 -4.80 25.51
N ARG A 180 10.19 -4.19 24.87
CA ARG A 180 10.02 -2.74 24.78
C ARG A 180 8.67 -2.33 25.36
N ASP A 181 8.64 -1.17 26.00
CA ASP A 181 7.39 -0.59 26.48
C ASP A 181 6.51 -0.21 25.29
N LEU A 182 5.24 -0.55 25.36
CA LEU A 182 4.20 -0.14 24.44
C LEU A 182 3.39 1.01 25.04
N PRO A 183 2.87 1.97 24.24
CA PRO A 183 1.94 3.00 24.70
C PRO A 183 0.79 2.38 25.50
N ALA A 184 0.32 3.01 26.58
CA ALA A 184 -0.74 2.43 27.40
C ALA A 184 -2.05 2.25 26.61
N PRO A 185 -2.93 1.30 26.99
CA PRO A 185 -4.24 1.20 26.35
C PRO A 185 -5.02 2.50 26.56
N GLY A 186 -5.46 3.10 25.46
CA GLY A 186 -6.16 4.40 25.46
C GLY A 186 -5.24 5.62 25.29
N ASP A 187 -3.92 5.44 25.36
CA ASP A 187 -3.02 6.52 24.93
C ASP A 187 -3.20 6.79 23.42
N PRO A 188 -3.16 8.05 23.00
CA PRO A 188 -3.17 8.35 21.59
C PRO A 188 -1.91 7.76 20.93
N PRO A 189 -2.02 7.26 19.68
CA PRO A 189 -0.87 6.79 18.94
C PRO A 189 0.14 7.94 18.78
N PRO A 190 1.45 7.62 18.62
CA PRO A 190 2.44 8.65 18.35
C PRO A 190 2.01 9.53 17.17
N GLN A 191 2.04 10.85 17.36
CA GLN A 191 1.61 11.80 16.33
C GLN A 191 2.76 12.18 15.38
N ASP A 192 4.00 12.13 15.85
CA ASP A 192 5.17 12.46 15.04
C ASP A 192 5.37 11.43 13.91
N PRO A 193 5.25 11.84 12.64
CA PRO A 193 5.45 10.96 11.49
C PRO A 193 6.82 10.26 11.48
N ASN A 194 7.87 10.93 11.97
CA ASN A 194 9.20 10.32 12.05
C ASN A 194 9.22 9.13 13.02
N VAL A 195 8.60 9.28 14.18
CA VAL A 195 8.48 8.18 15.15
C VAL A 195 7.64 7.05 14.57
N ARG A 196 6.47 7.36 13.98
CA ARG A 196 5.53 6.38 13.44
C ARG A 196 6.17 5.54 12.32
N PHE A 197 6.74 6.20 11.32
CA PHE A 197 7.25 5.48 10.15
C PHE A 197 8.62 4.84 10.38
N ARG A 198 9.46 5.38 11.28
CA ARG A 198 10.75 4.74 11.65
C ARG A 198 10.57 3.58 12.64
N GLN A 199 9.55 3.63 13.48
CA GLN A 199 9.17 2.56 14.41
C GLN A 199 7.88 1.87 13.97
N ARG A 200 7.79 1.51 12.70
CA ARG A 200 6.54 1.06 12.05
C ARG A 200 5.85 -0.10 12.78
N SER A 201 6.61 -1.04 13.33
CA SER A 201 6.04 -2.16 14.12
C SER A 201 5.31 -1.65 15.36
N MET A 202 5.86 -0.66 16.05
CA MET A 202 5.23 -0.04 17.23
C MET A 202 3.99 0.76 16.81
N ASP A 203 4.07 1.55 15.74
CA ASP A 203 2.91 2.26 15.19
C ASP A 203 1.77 1.28 14.87
N LEU A 204 2.03 0.19 14.15
CA LEU A 204 1.00 -0.80 13.78
C LEU A 204 0.42 -1.56 14.99
N ILE A 205 1.17 -1.69 16.09
CA ILE A 205 0.65 -2.30 17.34
C ILE A 205 -0.27 -1.33 18.07
N SER A 206 0.05 -0.03 18.08
CA SER A 206 -0.63 0.98 18.90
C SER A 206 -1.63 1.85 18.15
N ASN A 207 -1.63 1.82 16.81
CA ASN A 207 -2.44 2.67 15.95
C ASN A 207 -3.39 1.83 15.08
N PRO A 208 -4.65 1.63 15.51
CA PRO A 208 -5.64 0.90 14.74
C PRO A 208 -5.91 1.49 13.36
N THR A 209 -5.87 2.83 13.24
CA THR A 209 -6.08 3.53 11.97
C THR A 209 -5.00 3.18 10.95
N ALA A 210 -3.73 3.20 11.34
CA ALA A 210 -2.63 2.82 10.45
C ALA A 210 -2.76 1.37 9.97
N LYS A 211 -3.18 0.47 10.87
CA LYS A 211 -3.43 -0.93 10.54
C LYS A 211 -4.60 -1.09 9.56
N HIS A 212 -5.70 -0.39 9.81
CA HIS A 212 -6.90 -0.40 8.96
C HIS A 212 -6.59 0.10 7.54
N ILE A 213 -5.89 1.22 7.39
CA ILE A 213 -5.46 1.75 6.08
C ILE A 213 -4.69 0.68 5.28
N LEU A 214 -3.77 -0.02 5.93
CA LEU A 214 -3.03 -1.10 5.25
C LEU A 214 -3.92 -2.32 4.92
N GLN A 215 -4.92 -2.63 5.75
CA GLN A 215 -5.89 -3.68 5.43
C GLN A 215 -6.73 -3.32 4.19
N VAL A 216 -7.17 -2.06 4.09
CA VAL A 216 -7.83 -1.53 2.88
C VAL A 216 -6.90 -1.67 1.67
N ARG A 217 -5.63 -1.23 1.79
CA ARG A 217 -4.64 -1.37 0.72
C ARG A 217 -4.50 -2.81 0.22
N PHE A 218 -4.29 -3.75 1.13
CA PHE A 218 -4.10 -5.15 0.77
C PHE A 218 -5.35 -5.74 0.14
N LYS A 219 -6.53 -5.27 0.58
CA LYS A 219 -7.80 -5.68 0.00
C LYS A 219 -8.00 -5.12 -1.40
N VAL A 220 -7.69 -3.85 -1.64
CA VAL A 220 -7.72 -3.23 -2.98
C VAL A 220 -6.90 -4.04 -3.96
N LEU A 221 -5.64 -4.36 -3.63
CA LEU A 221 -4.77 -5.17 -4.48
C LEU A 221 -5.37 -6.55 -4.82
N SER A 222 -5.93 -7.22 -3.82
CA SER A 222 -6.55 -8.53 -4.01
C SER A 222 -7.81 -8.46 -4.88
N LEU A 223 -8.64 -7.44 -4.69
CA LEU A 223 -9.88 -7.27 -5.45
C LEU A 223 -9.60 -6.84 -6.90
N MET A 224 -8.60 -6.00 -7.12
CA MET A 224 -8.19 -5.58 -8.45
C MET A 224 -7.71 -6.76 -9.30
N ARG A 225 -6.86 -7.64 -8.74
CA ARG A 225 -6.46 -8.88 -9.42
C ARG A 225 -7.68 -9.73 -9.80
N ARG A 226 -8.57 -9.99 -8.85
CA ARG A 226 -9.78 -10.78 -9.10
C ARG A 226 -10.67 -10.17 -10.17
N TYR A 227 -10.80 -8.84 -10.19
CA TYR A 227 -11.58 -8.15 -11.21
C TYR A 227 -10.97 -8.37 -12.59
N LEU A 228 -9.67 -8.12 -12.74
CA LEU A 228 -8.98 -8.27 -14.02
C LEU A 228 -8.97 -9.74 -14.49
N GLU A 229 -8.68 -10.69 -13.60
CA GLU A 229 -8.76 -12.12 -13.89
C GLU A 229 -10.18 -12.55 -14.34
N SER A 230 -11.24 -11.97 -13.73
CA SER A 230 -12.63 -12.23 -14.12
C SER A 230 -13.00 -11.68 -15.51
N LYS A 231 -12.16 -10.82 -16.08
CA LYS A 231 -12.27 -10.27 -17.44
C LYS A 231 -11.26 -10.92 -18.39
N ASP A 232 -10.70 -12.08 -18.01
CA ASP A 232 -9.74 -12.88 -18.80
C ASP A 232 -8.38 -12.17 -19.04
N PHE A 233 -7.97 -11.26 -18.15
CA PHE A 233 -6.62 -10.71 -18.18
C PHE A 233 -5.64 -11.66 -17.51
N VAL A 234 -4.43 -11.75 -18.08
CA VAL A 234 -3.30 -12.52 -17.55
C VAL A 234 -2.35 -11.58 -16.82
N GLU A 235 -2.00 -11.90 -15.56
CA GLU A 235 -0.99 -11.14 -14.81
C GLU A 235 0.41 -11.47 -15.37
N ALA A 236 1.15 -10.44 -15.76
CA ALA A 236 2.51 -10.54 -16.27
C ALA A 236 3.50 -9.93 -15.28
N GLU A 237 4.76 -10.31 -15.39
CA GLU A 237 5.88 -9.68 -14.70
C GLU A 237 6.88 -9.20 -15.75
N THR A 238 7.14 -7.88 -15.79
CA THR A 238 8.11 -7.28 -16.68
C THR A 238 9.35 -6.83 -15.90
N PRO A 239 10.50 -6.63 -16.57
CA PRO A 239 11.74 -6.28 -15.88
C PRO A 239 11.65 -4.97 -15.09
N ILE A 240 12.20 -4.95 -13.87
CA ILE A 240 12.43 -3.72 -13.11
C ILE A 240 13.69 -3.00 -13.61
N LEU A 241 14.71 -3.75 -14.03
CA LEU A 241 15.96 -3.22 -14.56
C LEU A 241 15.91 -3.20 -16.07
N ASN A 242 16.04 -2.01 -16.66
CA ASN A 242 15.97 -1.79 -18.11
C ASN A 242 17.21 -1.07 -18.63
N VAL A 243 17.56 -1.32 -19.86
CA VAL A 243 18.60 -0.55 -20.57
C VAL A 243 18.05 0.84 -20.94
N ASN A 244 16.80 0.89 -21.40
CA ASN A 244 16.11 2.14 -21.73
C ASN A 244 15.03 2.42 -20.68
N ALA A 245 14.89 3.68 -20.26
CA ALA A 245 13.76 4.12 -19.48
C ALA A 245 12.70 4.67 -20.45
N GLY A 246 11.48 4.15 -20.39
CA GLY A 246 10.39 4.57 -21.28
C GLY A 246 9.02 4.24 -20.69
N GLY A 247 7.95 4.65 -21.40
CA GLY A 247 6.56 4.40 -21.01
C GLY A 247 5.95 5.45 -20.08
N ALA A 248 6.69 6.48 -19.66
CA ALA A 248 6.17 7.60 -18.86
C ALA A 248 7.08 8.82 -19.01
N ALA A 249 6.59 10.01 -18.67
CA ALA A 249 7.41 11.20 -18.50
C ALA A 249 7.85 11.30 -17.02
N ALA A 250 9.07 10.87 -16.73
CA ALA A 250 9.62 10.89 -15.36
C ALA A 250 11.14 10.68 -15.35
N LYS A 251 11.83 11.22 -14.36
CA LYS A 251 13.28 11.01 -14.21
C LYS A 251 13.55 9.61 -13.62
N PRO A 252 14.34 8.73 -14.29
CA PRO A 252 14.64 7.39 -13.80
C PRO A 252 15.72 7.39 -12.72
N PHE A 253 15.73 6.35 -11.87
CA PHE A 253 16.90 5.97 -11.09
C PHE A 253 17.87 5.17 -11.97
N THR A 254 19.15 5.44 -11.84
CA THR A 254 20.20 4.72 -12.57
C THR A 254 21.00 3.81 -11.63
N THR A 255 21.43 2.66 -12.15
CA THR A 255 22.25 1.70 -11.44
C THR A 255 23.24 1.02 -12.40
N SER A 256 24.06 0.12 -11.89
CA SER A 256 25.00 -0.66 -12.69
C SER A 256 24.93 -2.13 -12.30
N SER A 257 25.26 -3.02 -13.25
CA SER A 257 25.35 -4.47 -12.99
C SER A 257 26.76 -4.97 -13.22
N LEU A 258 27.31 -5.68 -12.24
CA LEU A 258 28.61 -6.33 -12.39
C LEU A 258 28.60 -7.42 -13.47
N ALA A 259 27.45 -8.04 -13.70
CA ALA A 259 27.29 -9.10 -14.71
C ALA A 259 27.46 -8.60 -16.15
N LEU A 260 27.18 -7.32 -16.41
CA LEU A 260 27.32 -6.72 -17.73
C LEU A 260 28.73 -6.18 -18.02
N GLY A 261 29.62 -6.18 -17.00
CA GLY A 261 30.98 -5.66 -17.12
C GLY A 261 31.07 -4.14 -16.87
N SER A 262 32.30 -3.67 -16.65
CA SER A 262 32.58 -2.27 -16.25
C SER A 262 32.28 -1.21 -17.35
N ASN A 263 32.19 -1.63 -18.60
CA ASN A 263 31.96 -0.75 -19.75
C ASN A 263 30.51 -0.78 -20.25
N ALA A 264 29.62 -1.52 -19.58
CA ALA A 264 28.22 -1.56 -19.97
C ALA A 264 27.52 -0.20 -19.69
N PRO A 265 26.54 0.18 -20.50
CA PRO A 265 25.74 1.35 -20.21
C PRO A 265 25.01 1.20 -18.86
N PRO A 266 24.69 2.31 -18.18
CA PRO A 266 23.93 2.24 -16.94
C PRO A 266 22.56 1.59 -17.19
N LEU A 267 22.07 0.85 -16.20
CA LEU A 267 20.73 0.36 -16.18
C LEU A 267 19.82 1.39 -15.49
N HIS A 268 18.55 1.36 -15.85
CA HIS A 268 17.52 2.19 -15.24
C HIS A 268 16.51 1.33 -14.49
N LEU A 269 16.03 1.81 -13.34
CA LEU A 269 14.83 1.26 -12.73
C LEU A 269 13.63 1.74 -13.55
N ARG A 270 12.67 0.84 -13.83
CA ARG A 270 11.50 1.14 -14.64
C ARG A 270 10.68 2.29 -14.06
N ILE A 271 10.20 3.17 -14.92
CA ILE A 271 9.26 4.25 -14.59
C ILE A 271 7.82 3.89 -14.90
N ALA A 272 7.61 2.88 -15.77
CA ALA A 272 6.36 2.24 -16.13
C ALA A 272 6.64 0.86 -16.75
N PRO A 273 5.72 -0.12 -16.71
CA PRO A 273 5.82 -1.39 -17.43
C PRO A 273 5.29 -1.33 -18.88
N GLU A 274 4.77 -0.19 -19.33
CA GLU A 274 3.99 0.04 -20.55
C GLU A 274 4.59 -0.62 -21.80
N LEU A 275 5.85 -0.28 -22.16
CA LEU A 275 6.44 -0.72 -23.41
C LEU A 275 6.57 -2.24 -23.49
N HIS A 276 6.90 -2.89 -22.35
CA HIS A 276 6.99 -4.35 -22.28
C HIS A 276 5.61 -5.01 -22.36
N LEU A 277 4.60 -4.45 -21.71
CA LEU A 277 3.24 -4.99 -21.77
C LEU A 277 2.67 -4.89 -23.20
N LYS A 278 2.94 -3.80 -23.92
CA LYS A 278 2.61 -3.69 -25.36
C LYS A 278 3.33 -4.73 -26.21
N GLN A 279 4.60 -5.03 -25.92
CA GLN A 279 5.33 -6.10 -26.62
C GLN A 279 4.70 -7.48 -26.38
N LEU A 280 4.14 -7.75 -25.18
CA LEU A 280 3.36 -8.97 -24.93
C LEU A 280 2.08 -9.01 -25.77
N VAL A 281 1.40 -7.86 -25.95
CA VAL A 281 0.22 -7.79 -26.83
C VAL A 281 0.62 -8.04 -28.29
N ILE A 282 1.72 -7.47 -28.78
CA ILE A 282 2.28 -7.77 -30.11
C ILE A 282 2.59 -9.27 -30.22
N GLY A 283 3.08 -9.88 -29.14
CA GLY A 283 3.38 -11.32 -29.05
C GLY A 283 2.15 -12.23 -28.98
N GLY A 284 0.92 -11.68 -29.00
CA GLY A 284 -0.33 -12.45 -29.07
C GLY A 284 -1.05 -12.65 -27.73
N PHE A 285 -0.70 -11.89 -26.67
CA PHE A 285 -1.47 -11.85 -25.43
C PHE A 285 -2.52 -10.74 -25.53
N ASP A 286 -3.76 -11.07 -25.81
CA ASP A 286 -4.82 -10.09 -26.07
C ASP A 286 -5.16 -9.24 -24.84
N ARG A 287 -4.96 -9.75 -23.61
CA ARG A 287 -5.28 -9.07 -22.34
C ARG A 287 -4.21 -9.37 -21.31
N VAL A 288 -3.42 -8.35 -20.98
CA VAL A 288 -2.33 -8.46 -20.01
C VAL A 288 -2.43 -7.36 -18.97
N PHE A 289 -2.03 -7.66 -17.74
CA PHE A 289 -1.87 -6.64 -16.72
C PHE A 289 -0.66 -6.91 -15.82
N GLU A 290 -0.18 -5.89 -15.16
CA GLU A 290 0.83 -6.00 -14.12
C GLU A 290 0.49 -5.09 -12.95
N ILE A 291 0.59 -5.62 -11.71
CA ILE A 291 0.56 -4.81 -10.49
C ILE A 291 1.97 -4.84 -9.91
N GLY A 292 2.67 -3.72 -10.00
CA GLY A 292 4.08 -3.70 -9.65
C GLY A 292 4.58 -2.37 -9.12
N LYS A 293 5.84 -2.39 -8.67
CA LYS A 293 6.56 -1.19 -8.28
C LYS A 293 7.15 -0.48 -9.48
N VAL A 294 7.02 0.85 -9.47
CA VAL A 294 7.67 1.76 -10.40
C VAL A 294 8.46 2.81 -9.62
N PHE A 295 9.46 3.40 -10.27
CA PHE A 295 10.48 4.20 -9.62
C PHE A 295 10.68 5.51 -10.37
N ARG A 296 10.32 6.61 -9.77
CA ARG A 296 10.54 7.95 -10.33
C ARG A 296 11.43 8.75 -9.40
N ASN A 297 12.57 9.28 -9.89
CA ASN A 297 13.57 10.03 -9.12
C ASN A 297 13.17 11.51 -9.02
N GLU A 298 12.05 11.74 -8.39
CA GLU A 298 11.40 13.03 -8.23
C GLU A 298 11.34 13.43 -6.75
N GLY A 299 10.68 14.55 -6.46
CA GLY A 299 10.50 15.04 -5.09
C GLY A 299 9.62 14.11 -4.24
N ILE A 300 9.76 14.25 -2.92
CA ILE A 300 8.86 13.60 -1.95
C ILE A 300 7.95 14.69 -1.37
N ASP A 301 6.64 14.54 -1.62
CA ASP A 301 5.61 15.42 -1.11
C ASP A 301 4.42 14.66 -0.53
N SER A 302 3.24 15.27 -0.45
CA SER A 302 2.03 14.63 0.08
C SER A 302 1.47 13.55 -0.84
N THR A 303 1.73 13.60 -2.14
CA THR A 303 1.15 12.73 -3.17
C THR A 303 2.19 11.91 -3.93
N HIS A 304 3.47 12.22 -3.77
CA HIS A 304 4.59 11.57 -4.46
C HIS A 304 5.55 10.87 -3.51
N ASN A 305 5.94 9.66 -3.88
CA ASN A 305 7.00 8.88 -3.25
C ASN A 305 7.85 8.24 -4.35
N PRO A 306 9.19 8.26 -4.27
CA PRO A 306 10.06 7.78 -5.35
C PRO A 306 9.83 6.34 -5.79
N GLU A 307 9.31 5.51 -4.91
CA GLU A 307 8.85 4.15 -5.16
C GLU A 307 7.36 4.07 -4.82
N PHE A 308 6.53 3.72 -5.79
CA PHE A 308 5.09 3.56 -5.61
C PHE A 308 4.56 2.36 -6.38
N THR A 309 3.28 2.06 -6.25
CA THR A 309 2.66 0.89 -6.89
C THR A 309 1.68 1.34 -7.95
N THR A 310 1.84 0.82 -9.18
CA THR A 310 0.85 0.97 -10.25
C THR A 310 0.17 -0.36 -10.54
N CYS A 311 -1.01 -0.28 -11.12
CA CYS A 311 -1.61 -1.34 -11.91
C CYS A 311 -1.77 -0.83 -13.33
N GLU A 312 -1.22 -1.55 -14.29
CA GLU A 312 -1.39 -1.25 -15.71
C GLU A 312 -1.95 -2.46 -16.44
N PHE A 313 -2.85 -2.22 -17.39
CA PHE A 313 -3.35 -3.26 -18.26
C PHE A 313 -3.47 -2.79 -19.71
N TYR A 314 -3.38 -3.75 -20.64
CA TYR A 314 -3.49 -3.53 -22.08
C TYR A 314 -4.44 -4.56 -22.66
N GLN A 315 -5.41 -4.08 -23.44
CA GLN A 315 -6.43 -4.92 -24.08
C GLN A 315 -6.44 -4.71 -25.58
N ALA A 316 -6.14 -5.77 -26.31
CA ALA A 316 -6.29 -5.79 -27.77
C ALA A 316 -7.78 -5.70 -28.17
N TYR A 317 -8.02 -5.11 -29.35
CA TYR A 317 -9.35 -4.93 -29.93
C TYR A 317 -10.29 -4.09 -29.09
N ALA A 318 -9.73 -3.17 -28.31
CA ALA A 318 -10.44 -2.19 -27.50
C ALA A 318 -9.94 -0.78 -27.78
N GLU A 319 -10.73 0.22 -27.40
CA GLU A 319 -10.40 1.61 -27.56
C GLU A 319 -10.73 2.40 -26.26
N TYR A 320 -10.34 3.66 -26.17
CA TYR A 320 -10.40 4.42 -24.92
C TYR A 320 -11.79 4.53 -24.29
N ASN A 321 -12.89 4.51 -25.05
CA ASN A 321 -14.26 4.51 -24.49
C ASN A 321 -14.62 3.18 -23.82
N ASP A 322 -14.11 2.05 -24.34
CA ASP A 322 -14.30 0.73 -23.71
C ASP A 322 -13.62 0.73 -22.34
N VAL A 323 -12.42 1.30 -22.27
CA VAL A 323 -11.64 1.39 -21.02
C VAL A 323 -12.24 2.41 -20.04
N MET A 324 -12.86 3.51 -20.49
CA MET A 324 -13.64 4.39 -19.61
C MET A 324 -14.75 3.60 -18.91
N THR A 325 -15.53 2.84 -19.66
CA THR A 325 -16.61 2.02 -19.13
C THR A 325 -16.10 0.96 -18.15
N MET A 326 -14.99 0.31 -18.48
CA MET A 326 -14.34 -0.66 -17.60
C MET A 326 -13.79 -0.01 -16.34
N THR A 327 -13.24 1.21 -16.41
CA THR A 327 -12.76 1.98 -15.26
C THR A 327 -13.89 2.27 -14.28
N GLU A 328 -15.02 2.74 -14.78
CA GLU A 328 -16.23 3.01 -13.98
C GLU A 328 -16.71 1.75 -13.25
N ASP A 329 -16.80 0.62 -13.96
CA ASP A 329 -17.24 -0.66 -13.40
C ASP A 329 -16.26 -1.19 -12.36
N MET A 330 -14.97 -1.16 -12.66
CA MET A 330 -13.91 -1.64 -11.77
C MET A 330 -13.86 -0.84 -10.47
N LEU A 331 -13.79 0.49 -10.52
CA LEU A 331 -13.67 1.34 -9.34
C LEU A 331 -14.89 1.21 -8.42
N SER A 332 -16.10 1.17 -9.00
CA SER A 332 -17.32 0.93 -8.23
C SER A 332 -17.30 -0.46 -7.55
N SER A 333 -16.89 -1.50 -8.26
CA SER A 333 -16.80 -2.87 -7.73
C SER A 333 -15.75 -2.97 -6.61
N LEU A 334 -14.60 -2.30 -6.77
CA LEU A 334 -13.54 -2.26 -5.76
C LEU A 334 -14.01 -1.59 -4.48
N GLU A 335 -14.67 -0.42 -4.57
CA GLU A 335 -15.17 0.29 -3.41
C GLU A 335 -16.20 -0.55 -2.63
N VAL A 336 -17.16 -1.17 -3.31
CA VAL A 336 -18.14 -2.09 -2.70
C VAL A 336 -17.42 -3.28 -2.06
N GLY A 337 -16.48 -3.86 -2.76
CA GLY A 337 -15.71 -5.02 -2.28
C GLY A 337 -14.87 -4.72 -1.03
N VAL A 338 -14.27 -3.54 -0.95
CA VAL A 338 -13.52 -3.08 0.24
C VAL A 338 -14.47 -2.92 1.43
N ARG A 339 -15.58 -2.17 1.27
CA ARG A 339 -16.56 -1.93 2.33
C ARG A 339 -17.17 -3.22 2.89
N ASN A 340 -17.40 -4.22 2.03
CA ASN A 340 -17.93 -5.52 2.45
C ASN A 340 -16.89 -6.44 3.12
N SER A 341 -15.61 -6.13 3.01
CA SER A 341 -14.54 -7.03 3.43
C SER A 341 -13.67 -6.51 4.57
N VAL A 342 -13.62 -5.22 4.76
CA VAL A 342 -12.82 -4.57 5.81
C VAL A 342 -13.78 -3.97 6.83
N VAL A 343 -13.57 -4.30 8.12
CA VAL A 343 -14.41 -3.78 9.20
C VAL A 343 -14.13 -2.28 9.36
N PRO A 344 -15.16 -1.42 9.28
CA PRO A 344 -14.98 0.02 9.43
C PRO A 344 -14.52 0.37 10.86
N LEU A 345 -13.73 1.43 10.99
CA LEU A 345 -13.21 1.89 12.28
C LEU A 345 -14.21 2.69 13.11
N GLY A 346 -15.30 3.17 12.50
CA GLY A 346 -16.31 3.97 13.18
C GLY A 346 -17.54 4.24 12.33
N GLU A 347 -18.50 4.95 12.92
CA GLU A 347 -19.78 5.30 12.25
C GLU A 347 -19.56 6.21 11.03
N GLU A 348 -18.60 7.12 11.08
CA GLU A 348 -18.27 8.03 9.98
C GLU A 348 -17.87 7.28 8.71
N GLU A 349 -17.06 6.23 8.83
CA GLU A 349 -16.66 5.40 7.69
C GLU A 349 -17.84 4.59 7.14
N THR A 350 -18.73 4.13 8.01
CA THR A 350 -19.91 3.37 7.64
C THR A 350 -20.92 4.22 6.86
N THR A 351 -21.06 5.50 7.23
CA THR A 351 -22.04 6.43 6.64
C THR A 351 -21.50 7.22 5.46
N ARG A 352 -20.21 7.12 5.17
CA ARG A 352 -19.56 7.83 4.07
C ARG A 352 -20.22 7.45 2.73
N PRO A 353 -20.60 8.41 1.87
CA PRO A 353 -21.15 8.12 0.56
C PRO A 353 -20.16 7.35 -0.30
N PHE A 354 -20.66 6.57 -1.24
CA PHE A 354 -19.82 5.90 -2.22
C PHE A 354 -19.27 6.92 -3.22
N LEU A 355 -17.96 6.90 -3.44
CA LEU A 355 -17.27 7.80 -4.36
C LEU A 355 -17.61 7.50 -5.82
N PHE A 356 -17.73 6.22 -6.15
CA PHE A 356 -17.91 5.73 -7.52
C PHE A 356 -19.32 5.20 -7.79
N ALA A 357 -20.33 5.65 -7.00
CA ALA A 357 -21.71 5.20 -7.14
C ALA A 357 -22.40 5.74 -8.40
N HIS A 358 -22.14 7.00 -8.74
CA HIS A 358 -22.81 7.68 -9.84
C HIS A 358 -22.06 7.47 -11.15
N ARG A 359 -22.69 6.77 -12.08
CA ARG A 359 -22.17 6.49 -13.42
C ARG A 359 -23.19 6.89 -14.48
N PRO A 360 -22.80 7.33 -15.69
CA PRO A 360 -21.40 7.52 -16.13
C PRO A 360 -20.73 8.71 -15.43
N PHE A 361 -19.38 8.68 -15.30
CA PHE A 361 -18.62 9.81 -14.78
C PHE A 361 -18.67 10.98 -15.74
N LYS A 362 -18.47 12.19 -15.22
CA LYS A 362 -18.40 13.41 -16.02
C LYS A 362 -17.25 13.31 -17.02
N ARG A 363 -17.45 13.82 -18.24
CA ARG A 363 -16.43 13.88 -19.30
C ARG A 363 -16.23 15.34 -19.70
N LEU A 364 -14.99 15.80 -19.72
CA LEU A 364 -14.59 17.14 -20.15
C LEU A 364 -13.50 17.01 -21.19
N SER A 365 -13.66 17.69 -22.32
CA SER A 365 -12.57 17.90 -23.27
C SER A 365 -11.63 18.96 -22.70
N VAL A 366 -10.37 18.60 -22.47
CA VAL A 366 -9.36 19.49 -21.89
C VAL A 366 -9.24 20.77 -22.71
N TYR A 367 -9.17 20.64 -24.02
CA TYR A 367 -8.94 21.76 -24.92
C TYR A 367 -10.14 22.73 -24.93
N ASP A 368 -11.35 22.18 -25.04
CA ASP A 368 -12.59 22.98 -25.06
C ASP A 368 -12.82 23.66 -23.70
N GLU A 369 -12.46 22.97 -22.59
CA GLU A 369 -12.63 23.52 -21.26
C GLU A 369 -11.64 24.65 -20.96
N LEU A 370 -10.40 24.56 -21.45
CA LEU A 370 -9.44 25.67 -21.38
C LEU A 370 -9.93 26.90 -22.13
N GLU A 371 -10.43 26.76 -23.37
CA GLU A 371 -11.01 27.86 -24.12
C GLU A 371 -12.20 28.50 -23.41
N ASN A 372 -13.09 27.68 -22.84
CA ASN A 372 -14.25 28.14 -22.10
C ASN A 372 -13.86 28.93 -20.83
N ILE A 373 -12.96 28.40 -20.00
CA ILE A 373 -12.53 29.05 -18.76
C ILE A 373 -11.79 30.36 -19.06
N LEU A 374 -10.91 30.35 -20.03
CA LEU A 374 -10.08 31.49 -20.41
C LEU A 374 -10.84 32.53 -21.25
N ASN A 375 -11.94 32.12 -21.85
CA ASN A 375 -12.70 32.90 -22.84
C ASN A 375 -11.83 33.44 -23.98
N VAL A 376 -10.94 32.57 -24.48
CA VAL A 376 -10.05 32.84 -25.63
C VAL A 376 -10.07 31.65 -26.58
N THR A 377 -9.66 31.88 -27.82
CA THR A 377 -9.38 30.80 -28.76
C THR A 377 -7.91 30.42 -28.64
N LEU A 378 -7.65 29.15 -28.34
CA LEU A 378 -6.28 28.60 -28.32
C LEU A 378 -5.77 28.35 -29.74
N PRO A 379 -4.45 28.25 -29.97
CA PRO A 379 -3.91 27.81 -31.23
C PRO A 379 -4.49 26.46 -31.64
N PRO A 380 -4.70 26.18 -32.96
CA PRO A 380 -5.21 24.87 -33.38
C PRO A 380 -4.34 23.72 -32.83
N PRO A 381 -4.95 22.62 -32.34
CA PRO A 381 -4.18 21.54 -31.69
C PRO A 381 -3.14 20.87 -32.60
N ASP A 382 -3.32 20.90 -33.93
CA ASP A 382 -2.39 20.39 -34.93
C ASP A 382 -1.25 21.37 -35.28
N GLU A 383 -1.32 22.61 -34.79
CA GLU A 383 -0.29 23.67 -34.98
C GLU A 383 0.51 23.92 -33.68
N LEU A 384 0.34 23.12 -32.62
CA LEU A 384 0.99 23.35 -31.33
C LEU A 384 2.52 23.16 -31.32
N GLU A 385 3.08 22.52 -32.32
CA GLU A 385 4.55 22.41 -32.50
C GLU A 385 5.18 23.69 -33.03
N ASP A 386 4.38 24.64 -33.54
CA ASP A 386 4.87 25.90 -34.09
C ASP A 386 5.33 26.87 -32.96
N LEU A 387 6.41 27.59 -33.23
CA LEU A 387 6.93 28.61 -32.31
C LEU A 387 5.88 29.69 -32.00
N GLN A 388 5.02 30.02 -32.96
CA GLN A 388 3.93 30.99 -32.78
C GLN A 388 2.94 30.54 -31.69
N SER A 389 2.62 29.25 -31.63
CA SER A 389 1.74 28.67 -30.64
C SER A 389 2.32 28.78 -29.22
N SER A 390 3.64 28.56 -29.07
CA SER A 390 4.32 28.77 -27.79
C SER A 390 4.21 30.22 -27.30
N ILE A 391 4.39 31.19 -28.19
CA ILE A 391 4.30 32.62 -27.87
C ILE A 391 2.86 32.98 -27.43
N ILE A 392 1.86 32.54 -28.21
CA ILE A 392 0.45 32.79 -27.87
C ILE A 392 0.07 32.20 -26.51
N LEU A 393 0.45 30.95 -26.24
CA LEU A 393 0.15 30.30 -24.95
C LEU A 393 0.85 31.01 -23.79
N GLN A 394 2.09 31.47 -23.98
CA GLN A 394 2.81 32.22 -22.97
C GLN A 394 2.17 33.59 -22.71
N ASP A 395 1.70 34.28 -23.73
CA ASP A 395 0.98 35.55 -23.61
C ASP A 395 -0.36 35.37 -22.87
N ILE A 396 -1.08 34.27 -23.15
CA ILE A 396 -2.31 33.92 -22.43
C ILE A 396 -2.02 33.69 -20.95
N CYS A 397 -0.97 32.96 -20.60
CA CYS A 397 -0.58 32.73 -19.22
C CYS A 397 -0.18 34.04 -18.51
N ASN A 398 0.53 34.93 -19.18
CA ASN A 398 1.00 36.20 -18.64
C ASN A 398 -0.08 37.26 -18.56
N SER A 399 -1.22 37.05 -19.19
CA SER A 399 -2.33 38.02 -19.19
C SER A 399 -2.85 38.23 -17.76
N SER A 400 -2.90 39.48 -17.32
CA SER A 400 -3.33 39.86 -15.96
C SER A 400 -4.79 39.53 -15.62
N SER A 401 -5.61 39.19 -16.62
CA SER A 401 -6.99 38.74 -16.45
C SER A 401 -7.11 37.26 -16.07
N ASN A 402 -6.07 36.49 -16.35
CA ASN A 402 -6.05 35.06 -16.08
C ASN A 402 -5.25 34.81 -14.80
N ALA A 403 -5.83 34.20 -13.79
CA ALA A 403 -5.18 33.91 -12.51
C ALA A 403 -4.00 32.90 -12.59
N ILE A 404 -3.43 32.70 -13.79
CA ILE A 404 -2.36 31.74 -14.05
C ILE A 404 -1.03 32.40 -13.74
N GLN A 405 -0.41 31.97 -12.65
CA GLN A 405 0.96 32.40 -12.30
C GLN A 405 1.93 31.31 -12.76
N LEU A 406 2.67 31.58 -13.84
CA LEU A 406 3.71 30.67 -14.28
C LEU A 406 4.79 30.49 -13.20
N PRO A 407 5.29 29.28 -12.95
CA PRO A 407 6.40 29.04 -12.07
C PRO A 407 7.65 29.80 -12.58
N LYS A 408 8.59 30.11 -11.66
CA LYS A 408 9.86 30.71 -12.08
C LYS A 408 10.67 29.69 -12.89
N LEU A 409 11.06 30.09 -14.08
CA LEU A 409 11.99 29.29 -14.88
C LEU A 409 13.31 29.10 -14.12
N PRO A 410 13.93 27.91 -14.18
CA PRO A 410 15.33 27.73 -13.78
C PRO A 410 16.24 28.75 -14.49
N GLN A 411 17.32 29.21 -13.84
CA GLN A 411 18.20 30.27 -14.35
C GLN A 411 18.81 29.99 -15.75
N GLU A 412 18.77 28.75 -16.18
CA GLU A 412 19.32 28.26 -17.45
C GLU A 412 18.30 28.24 -18.62
N HIS A 413 17.02 28.55 -18.33
CA HIS A 413 15.92 28.46 -19.31
C HIS A 413 15.35 29.84 -19.61
N THR A 414 15.08 30.06 -20.89
CA THR A 414 14.49 31.32 -21.38
C THR A 414 13.00 31.21 -21.68
N GLN A 415 12.48 29.99 -21.88
CA GLN A 415 11.08 29.75 -22.26
C GLN A 415 10.58 28.40 -21.74
N PHE A 416 9.26 28.28 -21.53
CA PHE A 416 8.56 27.02 -21.33
C PHE A 416 8.28 26.32 -22.65
N SER A 417 8.28 25.00 -22.67
CA SER A 417 7.76 24.22 -23.79
C SER A 417 6.22 24.29 -23.83
N VAL A 418 5.62 24.04 -24.99
CA VAL A 418 4.15 24.00 -25.14
C VAL A 418 3.51 22.97 -24.21
N PRO A 419 4.03 21.73 -24.07
CA PRO A 419 3.51 20.80 -23.08
C PRO A 419 3.53 21.33 -21.66
N GLN A 420 4.62 21.98 -21.22
CA GLN A 420 4.72 22.55 -19.88
C GLN A 420 3.72 23.69 -19.63
N LEU A 421 3.46 24.52 -20.64
CA LEU A 421 2.44 25.59 -20.55
C LEU A 421 1.03 24.99 -20.44
N LEU A 422 0.70 24.04 -21.27
CA LEU A 422 -0.61 23.37 -21.25
C LEU A 422 -0.83 22.61 -19.94
N ASP A 423 0.17 21.85 -19.49
CA ASP A 423 0.12 21.13 -18.23
C ASP A 423 -0.13 22.08 -17.05
N HIS A 424 0.59 23.20 -17.02
CA HIS A 424 0.39 24.22 -15.99
C HIS A 424 -1.01 24.84 -16.05
N MET A 425 -1.55 25.11 -17.25
CA MET A 425 -2.90 25.65 -17.42
C MET A 425 -3.95 24.63 -16.92
N ILE A 426 -3.83 23.37 -17.30
CA ILE A 426 -4.73 22.27 -16.89
C ILE A 426 -4.69 22.12 -15.37
N GLY A 427 -3.50 22.00 -14.79
CA GLY A 427 -3.28 21.81 -13.35
C GLY A 427 -3.77 22.98 -12.51
N THR A 428 -3.77 24.21 -13.06
CA THR A 428 -4.23 25.41 -12.34
C THR A 428 -5.73 25.65 -12.49
N LEU A 429 -6.30 25.40 -13.67
CA LEU A 429 -7.65 25.83 -14.00
C LEU A 429 -8.69 24.69 -13.97
N ILE A 430 -8.34 23.49 -14.41
CA ILE A 430 -9.30 22.40 -14.58
C ILE A 430 -9.23 21.40 -13.42
N GLU A 431 -8.06 20.88 -13.09
CA GLU A 431 -7.90 19.82 -12.10
C GLU A 431 -8.51 20.12 -10.74
N PRO A 432 -8.32 21.34 -10.15
CA PRO A 432 -8.92 21.66 -8.84
C PRO A 432 -10.44 21.65 -8.84
N SER A 433 -11.08 21.80 -10.01
CA SER A 433 -12.54 21.77 -10.17
C SER A 433 -13.11 20.35 -10.23
N CYS A 434 -12.28 19.33 -10.46
CA CYS A 434 -12.67 17.93 -10.60
C CYS A 434 -12.86 17.26 -9.24
N ILE A 435 -13.89 17.66 -8.48
CA ILE A 435 -14.20 17.10 -7.16
C ILE A 435 -14.83 15.71 -7.30
N GLU A 436 -15.87 15.58 -8.12
CA GLU A 436 -16.47 14.30 -8.47
C GLU A 436 -15.63 13.57 -9.53
N PRO A 437 -15.74 12.24 -9.67
CA PRO A 437 -15.04 11.50 -10.71
C PRO A 437 -15.29 12.11 -12.09
N THR A 438 -14.23 12.62 -12.69
CA THR A 438 -14.28 13.36 -13.96
C THR A 438 -13.18 12.86 -14.89
N PHE A 439 -13.55 12.40 -16.08
CA PHE A 439 -12.64 12.12 -17.16
C PHE A 439 -12.27 13.40 -17.88
N LEU A 440 -10.99 13.75 -17.87
CA LEU A 440 -10.40 14.77 -18.73
C LEU A 440 -9.95 14.09 -20.02
N CYS A 441 -10.56 14.45 -21.14
CA CYS A 441 -10.39 13.78 -22.43
C CYS A 441 -9.73 14.72 -23.45
N ASP A 442 -9.37 14.17 -24.63
CA ASP A 442 -8.93 14.94 -25.79
C ASP A 442 -7.67 15.77 -25.53
N HIS A 443 -6.67 15.15 -24.91
CA HIS A 443 -5.37 15.78 -24.68
C HIS A 443 -4.65 16.01 -26.02
N PRO A 444 -3.91 17.12 -26.17
CA PRO A 444 -3.09 17.38 -27.35
C PRO A 444 -2.04 16.29 -27.62
N ALA A 445 -1.80 16.00 -28.88
CA ALA A 445 -0.84 14.98 -29.31
C ALA A 445 0.59 15.26 -28.82
N ILE A 446 0.96 16.53 -28.70
CA ILE A 446 2.27 16.98 -28.19
C ILE A 446 2.51 16.58 -26.72
N MET A 447 1.42 16.41 -25.93
CA MET A 447 1.45 15.94 -24.54
C MET A 447 1.26 14.42 -24.42
N SER A 448 1.02 13.71 -25.51
CA SER A 448 0.54 12.32 -25.49
C SER A 448 1.27 11.46 -26.54
N PRO A 449 2.59 11.26 -26.39
CA PRO A 449 3.43 10.68 -27.45
C PRO A 449 3.12 9.22 -27.79
N LEU A 450 2.51 8.48 -26.86
CA LEU A 450 2.20 7.05 -27.00
C LEU A 450 0.71 6.80 -27.34
N ALA A 451 -0.12 7.87 -27.30
CA ALA A 451 -1.55 7.76 -27.57
C ALA A 451 -1.86 7.92 -29.08
N LYS A 452 -2.90 7.24 -29.52
CA LYS A 452 -3.39 7.34 -30.90
C LYS A 452 -4.03 8.70 -31.16
N ASN A 453 -3.87 9.23 -32.39
CA ASN A 453 -4.56 10.45 -32.82
C ASN A 453 -6.08 10.26 -32.71
N HIS A 454 -6.76 11.31 -32.28
CA HIS A 454 -8.21 11.31 -32.21
C HIS A 454 -8.81 11.20 -33.60
N ARG A 455 -9.77 10.27 -33.80
CA ARG A 455 -10.37 9.92 -35.10
C ARG A 455 -11.10 11.05 -35.82
N ALA A 456 -11.57 12.07 -35.08
CA ALA A 456 -12.39 13.16 -35.60
C ALA A 456 -11.84 14.56 -35.31
N ARG A 457 -10.82 14.70 -34.45
CA ARG A 457 -10.28 16.00 -34.02
C ARG A 457 -8.77 16.04 -34.27
N PRO A 458 -8.30 16.65 -35.36
CA PRO A 458 -6.86 16.74 -35.64
C PRO A 458 -6.08 17.37 -34.51
N GLY A 459 -4.84 16.93 -34.27
CA GLY A 459 -3.96 17.42 -33.20
C GLY A 459 -4.28 16.95 -31.79
N LEU A 460 -5.44 16.32 -31.57
CA LEU A 460 -5.82 15.72 -30.30
C LEU A 460 -5.62 14.20 -30.31
N THR A 461 -5.71 13.58 -29.15
CA THR A 461 -5.54 12.13 -28.97
C THR A 461 -6.74 11.48 -28.29
N GLU A 462 -6.93 10.18 -28.54
CA GLU A 462 -7.89 9.34 -27.82
C GLU A 462 -7.31 8.95 -26.45
N ARG A 463 -7.17 9.94 -25.56
CA ARG A 463 -6.65 9.81 -24.20
C ARG A 463 -7.62 10.39 -23.19
N PHE A 464 -7.68 9.79 -22.03
CA PHE A 464 -8.30 10.38 -20.85
C PHE A 464 -7.46 10.21 -19.60
N GLU A 465 -7.63 11.13 -18.69
CA GLU A 465 -7.19 11.02 -17.29
C GLU A 465 -8.40 11.10 -16.39
N LEU A 466 -8.45 10.29 -15.34
CA LEU A 466 -9.51 10.36 -14.33
C LEU A 466 -9.04 11.17 -13.13
N PHE A 467 -9.75 12.24 -12.84
CA PHE A 467 -9.55 13.07 -11.64
C PHE A 467 -10.66 12.84 -10.63
N VAL A 468 -10.28 12.82 -9.35
CA VAL A 468 -11.21 12.78 -8.20
C VAL A 468 -10.61 13.63 -7.08
N ASN A 469 -11.39 14.54 -6.51
CA ASN A 469 -10.90 15.50 -5.51
C ASN A 469 -9.65 16.28 -5.95
N GLY A 470 -9.60 16.70 -7.22
CA GLY A 470 -8.48 17.43 -7.79
C GLY A 470 -7.19 16.62 -7.92
N LYS A 471 -7.26 15.29 -7.89
CA LYS A 471 -6.09 14.41 -8.00
C LYS A 471 -6.28 13.42 -9.13
N GLU A 472 -5.29 13.33 -10.00
CA GLU A 472 -5.21 12.29 -11.02
C GLU A 472 -5.15 10.91 -10.37
N LEU A 473 -6.06 10.05 -10.78
CA LEU A 473 -6.16 8.67 -10.31
C LEU A 473 -5.67 7.66 -11.34
N CYS A 474 -6.09 7.80 -12.60
CA CYS A 474 -5.64 6.96 -13.70
C CYS A 474 -5.47 7.72 -15.00
N ASN A 475 -4.67 7.14 -15.90
CA ASN A 475 -4.40 7.62 -17.26
C ASN A 475 -4.60 6.46 -18.23
N ALA A 476 -5.24 6.71 -19.37
CA ALA A 476 -5.54 5.68 -20.35
C ALA A 476 -5.73 6.26 -21.76
N TYR A 477 -5.45 5.45 -22.76
CA TYR A 477 -5.61 5.85 -24.16
C TYR A 477 -5.75 4.66 -25.11
N SER A 478 -6.29 4.95 -26.31
CA SER A 478 -6.07 4.09 -27.47
C SER A 478 -4.61 4.17 -27.86
N GLU A 479 -3.95 3.03 -28.02
CA GLU A 479 -2.51 2.96 -28.24
C GLU A 479 -2.11 3.37 -29.65
N LEU A 480 -1.03 4.14 -29.76
CA LEU A 480 -0.41 4.40 -31.06
C LEU A 480 0.22 3.11 -31.57
N ASN A 481 -0.21 2.68 -32.74
CA ASN A 481 0.23 1.43 -33.36
C ASN A 481 0.88 1.62 -34.76
N ASP A 482 1.24 2.87 -35.09
CA ASP A 482 1.99 3.23 -36.30
C ASP A 482 3.47 3.43 -35.91
N PRO A 483 4.40 2.56 -36.39
CA PRO A 483 5.81 2.65 -36.01
C PRO A 483 6.51 3.92 -36.55
N GLU A 484 6.10 4.43 -37.71
CA GLU A 484 6.72 5.63 -38.28
C GLU A 484 6.29 6.88 -37.50
N LEU A 485 5.01 7.00 -37.19
CA LEU A 485 4.51 8.08 -36.36
C LEU A 485 5.10 8.00 -34.93
N GLN A 486 5.27 6.79 -34.36
CA GLN A 486 5.88 6.62 -33.04
C GLN A 486 7.34 7.11 -33.02
N ARG A 487 8.12 6.79 -34.09
CA ARG A 487 9.48 7.33 -34.24
C ARG A 487 9.50 8.85 -34.30
N ALA A 488 8.63 9.42 -35.11
CA ALA A 488 8.53 10.88 -35.26
C ALA A 488 8.22 11.56 -33.91
N ARG A 489 7.32 10.99 -33.09
CA ARG A 489 6.99 11.52 -31.77
C ARG A 489 8.15 11.41 -30.79
N PHE A 490 8.90 10.31 -30.80
CA PHE A 490 10.10 10.19 -29.97
C PHE A 490 11.19 11.18 -30.39
N ASP A 491 11.37 11.42 -31.70
CA ASP A 491 12.32 12.41 -32.22
C ASP A 491 11.89 13.85 -31.83
N SER A 492 10.59 14.16 -31.84
CA SER A 492 10.04 15.43 -31.33
C SER A 492 10.30 15.59 -29.80
N GLN A 493 10.04 14.56 -29.00
CA GLN A 493 10.35 14.58 -27.56
C GLN A 493 11.85 14.79 -27.28
N LEU A 494 12.72 14.12 -28.03
CA LEU A 494 14.16 14.31 -27.89
C LEU A 494 14.56 15.75 -28.22
N SER A 495 13.97 16.33 -29.27
CA SER A 495 14.19 17.72 -29.63
C SER A 495 13.75 18.69 -28.55
N MET A 496 12.58 18.47 -27.93
CA MET A 496 12.11 19.25 -26.78
C MET A 496 13.04 19.13 -25.59
N ARG A 497 13.52 17.92 -25.29
CA ARG A 497 14.50 17.69 -24.23
C ARG A 497 15.77 18.52 -24.43
N LEU A 498 16.29 18.56 -25.65
CA LEU A 498 17.51 19.29 -25.97
C LEU A 498 17.30 20.82 -25.96
N LEU A 499 16.14 21.29 -26.41
CA LEU A 499 15.83 22.72 -26.52
C LEU A 499 15.45 23.33 -25.16
N TYR A 500 14.67 22.61 -24.36
CA TYR A 500 14.09 23.10 -23.11
C TYR A 500 14.68 22.44 -21.87
N ASN A 501 15.72 21.58 -22.02
CA ASN A 501 16.33 20.77 -20.96
C ASN A 501 15.27 20.02 -20.12
N ASP A 502 14.22 19.54 -20.80
CA ASP A 502 13.14 18.81 -20.16
C ASP A 502 13.61 17.40 -19.82
N VAL A 503 13.94 17.18 -18.53
CA VAL A 503 14.49 15.92 -18.03
C VAL A 503 13.45 14.78 -17.99
N GLU A 504 12.18 15.11 -18.14
CA GLU A 504 11.07 14.14 -18.17
C GLU A 504 10.89 13.54 -19.57
N CYS A 505 11.35 14.22 -20.61
CA CYS A 505 11.37 13.66 -21.96
C CYS A 505 12.44 12.58 -22.10
N HIS A 506 12.06 11.39 -22.52
CA HIS A 506 12.99 10.28 -22.74
C HIS A 506 13.56 10.25 -24.15
N GLY A 507 14.67 9.53 -24.31
CA GLY A 507 15.27 9.27 -25.61
C GLY A 507 14.42 8.27 -26.41
N LYS A 508 14.75 8.17 -27.71
CA LYS A 508 14.14 7.23 -28.63
C LYS A 508 14.35 5.78 -28.16
N ASP A 509 13.26 5.02 -28.07
CA ASP A 509 13.30 3.57 -27.88
C ASP A 509 13.10 2.88 -29.24
N GLU A 510 14.22 2.63 -29.93
CA GLU A 510 14.19 2.02 -31.26
C GLU A 510 13.75 0.56 -31.21
N GLU A 511 14.08 -0.17 -30.14
CA GLU A 511 13.67 -1.56 -29.96
C GLU A 511 12.14 -1.68 -29.88
N PHE A 512 11.50 -0.76 -29.17
CA PHE A 512 10.05 -0.68 -29.15
C PHE A 512 9.47 -0.32 -30.53
N CYS A 513 10.06 0.66 -31.24
CA CYS A 513 9.61 1.01 -32.59
C CYS A 513 9.75 -0.17 -33.58
N GLU A 514 10.82 -0.94 -33.47
CA GLU A 514 10.99 -2.17 -34.27
C GLU A 514 9.96 -3.23 -33.88
N SER A 515 9.61 -3.35 -32.61
CA SER A 515 8.58 -4.29 -32.17
C SER A 515 7.20 -3.95 -32.75
N LEU A 516 6.86 -2.66 -32.87
CA LEU A 516 5.63 -2.21 -33.53
C LEU A 516 5.53 -2.63 -35.00
N MET A 517 6.65 -2.85 -35.69
CA MET A 517 6.65 -3.32 -37.06
C MET A 517 6.11 -4.75 -37.23
N TYR A 518 6.06 -5.54 -36.15
CA TYR A 518 5.36 -6.85 -36.15
C TYR A 518 3.84 -6.71 -36.07
N GLY A 519 3.34 -5.51 -35.77
CA GLY A 519 1.93 -5.18 -35.73
C GLY A 519 1.34 -5.24 -34.33
N LEU A 520 1.14 -4.07 -33.71
CA LEU A 520 0.31 -3.94 -32.53
C LEU A 520 -1.17 -3.88 -32.99
N PRO A 521 -2.04 -4.84 -32.60
CA PRO A 521 -3.46 -4.74 -32.89
C PRO A 521 -4.04 -3.45 -32.30
N PRO A 522 -5.20 -2.96 -32.76
CA PRO A 522 -5.90 -1.88 -32.05
C PRO A 522 -6.00 -2.23 -30.57
N THR A 523 -5.38 -1.44 -29.71
CA THR A 523 -5.20 -1.75 -28.29
C THR A 523 -5.54 -0.52 -27.46
N ALA A 524 -6.17 -0.72 -26.32
CA ALA A 524 -6.31 0.30 -25.29
C ALA A 524 -5.49 -0.07 -24.05
N GLY A 525 -4.73 0.91 -23.55
CA GLY A 525 -3.94 0.82 -22.35
C GLY A 525 -4.50 1.68 -21.22
N TRP A 526 -4.23 1.27 -20.00
CA TRP A 526 -4.71 1.92 -18.79
C TRP A 526 -3.75 1.73 -17.63
N GLY A 527 -3.54 2.79 -16.86
CA GLY A 527 -2.69 2.76 -15.68
C GLY A 527 -3.29 3.53 -14.51
N ILE A 528 -3.23 2.97 -13.29
CA ILE A 528 -3.68 3.61 -12.05
C ILE A 528 -2.61 3.61 -10.98
N GLY A 529 -2.50 4.72 -10.24
CA GLY A 529 -1.72 4.79 -9.01
C GLY A 529 -2.47 4.14 -7.84
N ILE A 530 -2.07 2.94 -7.42
CA ILE A 530 -2.70 2.23 -6.30
C ILE A 530 -2.63 3.04 -5.00
N ASP A 531 -1.53 3.73 -4.77
CA ASP A 531 -1.34 4.53 -3.56
C ASP A 531 -2.36 5.67 -3.48
N ARG A 532 -2.59 6.39 -4.59
CA ARG A 532 -3.61 7.46 -4.69
C ARG A 532 -5.04 6.91 -4.53
N LEU A 533 -5.34 5.75 -5.11
CA LEU A 533 -6.64 5.09 -4.91
C LEU A 533 -6.89 4.75 -3.44
N VAL A 534 -5.89 4.21 -2.75
CA VAL A 534 -6.01 3.88 -1.32
C VAL A 534 -6.14 5.15 -0.48
N MET A 535 -5.39 6.22 -0.80
CA MET A 535 -5.54 7.53 -0.14
C MET A 535 -6.98 8.03 -0.23
N LEU A 536 -7.57 7.94 -1.42
CA LEU A 536 -8.94 8.37 -1.68
C LEU A 536 -9.96 7.53 -0.89
N LEU A 537 -9.83 6.20 -0.92
CA LEU A 537 -10.74 5.28 -0.22
C LEU A 537 -10.65 5.38 1.31
N THR A 538 -9.49 5.80 1.85
CA THR A 538 -9.25 5.91 3.30
C THR A 538 -9.17 7.35 3.80
N ASP A 539 -9.45 8.34 2.92
CA ASP A 539 -9.42 9.77 3.22
C ASP A 539 -8.06 10.25 3.77
N GLN A 540 -6.98 9.73 3.22
CA GLN A 540 -5.66 10.14 3.61
C GLN A 540 -5.12 11.25 2.72
N GLN A 541 -4.57 12.29 3.35
CA GLN A 541 -3.99 13.44 2.65
C GLN A 541 -2.52 13.25 2.31
N HIS A 542 -1.89 12.20 2.83
CA HIS A 542 -0.46 11.97 2.64
C HIS A 542 -0.15 10.53 2.22
N ILE A 543 0.57 10.37 1.12
CA ILE A 543 0.93 9.06 0.54
C ILE A 543 1.66 8.13 1.53
N ARG A 544 2.41 8.68 2.49
CA ARG A 544 3.11 7.89 3.52
C ARG A 544 2.17 7.08 4.39
N GLU A 545 0.94 7.56 4.60
CA GLU A 545 -0.04 6.85 5.44
C GLU A 545 -0.48 5.53 4.82
N VAL A 546 -0.53 5.47 3.49
CA VAL A 546 -1.00 4.29 2.75
C VAL A 546 0.14 3.33 2.37
N LEU A 547 1.38 3.73 2.56
CA LEU A 547 2.56 2.89 2.30
C LEU A 547 2.91 2.07 3.55
N PRO A 548 3.17 0.75 3.43
CA PRO A 548 3.66 -0.04 4.55
C PRO A 548 4.96 0.50 5.15
N PHE A 549 5.92 0.83 4.29
CA PHE A 549 7.24 1.36 4.65
C PHE A 549 7.62 2.49 3.68
N PRO A 550 7.19 3.74 3.95
CA PRO A 550 7.54 4.88 3.10
C PRO A 550 9.02 5.23 3.20
N LEU A 551 9.58 5.75 2.10
CA LEU A 551 10.92 6.30 2.11
C LEU A 551 10.93 7.60 2.93
N LEU A 552 11.86 7.71 3.87
CA LEU A 552 12.02 8.88 4.72
C LEU A 552 13.35 9.56 4.44
N LYS A 553 13.35 10.90 4.47
CA LYS A 553 14.60 11.65 4.42
C LYS A 553 15.47 11.26 5.63
N PRO A 554 16.81 11.14 5.47
CA PRO A 554 17.70 10.96 6.61
C PRO A 554 17.47 12.06 7.66
N GLU A 555 17.61 11.70 8.95
CA GLU A 555 17.64 12.71 10.00
C GLU A 555 18.92 13.53 9.84
N GLU A 556 18.80 14.85 9.86
CA GLU A 556 19.96 15.72 9.98
C GLU A 556 20.62 15.42 11.34
N ARG A 557 21.86 14.91 11.31
CA ARG A 557 22.65 14.56 12.48
C ARG A 557 23.33 15.78 13.07
#